data_8f98a00729d4c5ed83d225bfcfe6fd52
#
_entry.id   8f98a00729d4c5ed83d225bfcfe6fd52
#
_cell.length_a   1.000
_cell.length_b   1.000
_cell.length_c   1.000
_cell.angle_alpha   90.00
_cell.angle_beta   90.00
_cell.angle_gamma   90.00
#
_symmetry.space_group_name_H-M   'P 1'
#
loop_
_entity.id
_entity.type
_entity.pdbx_description
1 polymer ?
#
loop_
_entity_poly.entity_id
_entity_poly.type
_entity_poly.pdbx_seq_one_letter_code
_entity_poly.pdbx_strand_id
1 'polypeptide(L)'
;MQTSLTLIRLIGGATALTLLSGCQPVADDAFQDALLKKPSFRIHLISRDVSNLLGVLSYQEELAQHEAKNNLNTEEQTLDRGLRIADRLIEQAFVLYPFSKSWEWNLNVLASNEFNASCRAGGKMIVNSYILEGNRFDDHQVALVIGHEIAHALLEHGRSRYGRYAVAVGGGFVLSQSFKMGLMRRDSLHSGIESLSLPIHRQEEREADLLGLALMTKAGFDPVKGASIWQTTSDVPAGSKISTRLELYESRHPTDQERLDFLSKAASQFAQSKMIHK
;
A
#
# COMPACT_ATOMS: atom_id res chain seq x y z
N MET A 1 -47.47 -33.98 -37.17
CA MET A 1 -46.14 -33.80 -37.75
C MET A 1 -45.18 -33.71 -36.57
N GLN A 2 -44.35 -34.72 -36.42
CA GLN A 2 -43.48 -34.99 -35.32
C GLN A 2 -42.24 -34.12 -35.36
N THR A 3 -41.86 -33.50 -34.25
CA THR A 3 -40.57 -32.87 -34.03
C THR A 3 -39.73 -33.75 -33.16
N SER A 4 -38.63 -34.25 -33.74
CA SER A 4 -37.66 -35.16 -33.14
C SER A 4 -36.74 -34.45 -32.19
N LEU A 5 -36.70 -34.84 -30.92
CA LEU A 5 -35.67 -34.45 -29.95
C LEU A 5 -34.43 -35.31 -30.15
N THR A 6 -33.33 -34.71 -30.54
CA THR A 6 -32.02 -35.37 -30.60
C THR A 6 -31.27 -35.19 -29.28
N LEU A 7 -31.10 -36.31 -28.57
CA LEU A 7 -30.37 -36.41 -27.34
C LEU A 7 -28.86 -36.48 -27.64
N ILE A 8 -28.07 -35.48 -27.27
CA ILE A 8 -26.62 -35.52 -27.39
C ILE A 8 -26.05 -36.15 -26.09
N ARG A 9 -25.50 -37.33 -26.26
CA ARG A 9 -24.70 -38.02 -25.22
C ARG A 9 -23.36 -37.31 -25.07
N LEU A 10 -23.06 -36.79 -23.89
CA LEU A 10 -21.73 -36.41 -23.46
C LEU A 10 -20.89 -37.66 -23.18
N ILE A 11 -19.90 -37.85 -24.03
CA ILE A 11 -18.84 -38.89 -23.82
C ILE A 11 -17.83 -38.27 -22.88
N GLY A 12 -17.67 -38.86 -21.71
CA GLY A 12 -16.66 -38.50 -20.72
C GLY A 12 -15.26 -38.84 -21.25
N GLY A 13 -14.47 -37.80 -21.50
CA GLY A 13 -13.03 -37.86 -21.68
C GLY A 13 -12.34 -37.46 -20.38
N ALA A 14 -11.85 -38.46 -19.62
CA ALA A 14 -10.95 -38.21 -18.50
C ALA A 14 -9.59 -37.75 -19.05
N THR A 15 -9.38 -36.45 -19.17
CA THR A 15 -8.04 -35.90 -19.36
C THR A 15 -7.31 -35.95 -18.02
N ALA A 16 -6.29 -36.84 -17.95
CA ALA A 16 -5.34 -36.90 -16.84
C ALA A 16 -4.65 -35.51 -16.71
N LEU A 17 -5.03 -34.80 -15.68
CA LEU A 17 -4.34 -33.58 -15.26
C LEU A 17 -3.04 -34.03 -14.60
N THR A 18 -1.94 -34.02 -15.35
CA THR A 18 -0.58 -34.19 -14.82
C THR A 18 -0.34 -33.04 -13.87
N LEU A 19 -0.41 -33.30 -12.56
CA LEU A 19 0.03 -32.46 -11.48
C LEU A 19 1.54 -32.23 -11.65
N LEU A 20 1.93 -31.17 -12.32
CA LEU A 20 3.24 -30.58 -12.12
C LEU A 20 3.23 -30.01 -10.70
N SER A 21 3.68 -30.82 -9.74
CA SER A 21 4.07 -30.37 -8.41
C SER A 21 5.29 -29.47 -8.57
N GLY A 22 5.06 -28.22 -8.99
CA GLY A 22 6.02 -27.15 -8.78
C GLY A 22 6.00 -26.86 -7.29
N CYS A 23 7.14 -27.10 -6.60
CA CYS A 23 7.38 -26.62 -5.24
C CYS A 23 7.13 -25.11 -5.22
N GLN A 24 5.97 -24.68 -4.73
CA GLN A 24 5.76 -23.28 -4.38
C GLN A 24 6.50 -23.03 -3.07
N PRO A 25 7.23 -21.92 -2.93
CA PRO A 25 7.97 -21.65 -1.71
C PRO A 25 7.01 -21.43 -0.54
N VAL A 26 7.28 -22.11 0.57
CA VAL A 26 6.49 -22.05 1.84
C VAL A 26 6.32 -20.60 2.37
N ALA A 27 7.19 -19.68 1.96
CA ALA A 27 7.03 -18.25 2.27
C ALA A 27 5.77 -17.62 1.65
N ASP A 28 5.30 -18.12 0.50
CA ASP A 28 4.09 -17.62 -0.15
C ASP A 28 2.84 -18.06 0.60
N ASP A 29 2.84 -19.26 1.18
CA ASP A 29 1.70 -19.77 1.96
C ASP A 29 1.54 -19.01 3.28
N ALA A 30 2.63 -18.75 4.02
CA ALA A 30 2.59 -18.00 5.28
C ALA A 30 2.17 -16.56 5.07
N PHE A 31 2.61 -15.93 3.97
CA PHE A 31 2.24 -14.57 3.59
C PHE A 31 0.77 -14.48 3.16
N GLN A 32 0.33 -15.39 2.27
CA GLN A 32 -1.07 -15.46 1.85
C GLN A 32 -2.00 -15.75 3.03
N ASP A 33 -1.61 -16.65 3.92
CA ASP A 33 -2.36 -17.00 5.12
C ASP A 33 -2.47 -15.81 6.09
N ALA A 34 -1.41 -15.00 6.24
CA ALA A 34 -1.42 -13.79 7.07
C ALA A 34 -2.33 -12.69 6.50
N LEU A 35 -2.33 -12.47 5.19
CA LEU A 35 -3.21 -11.51 4.52
C LEU A 35 -4.66 -11.97 4.48
N LEU A 36 -4.91 -13.26 4.32
CA LEU A 36 -6.25 -13.83 4.18
C LEU A 36 -6.95 -13.98 5.54
N LYS A 37 -6.23 -14.07 6.66
CA LYS A 37 -6.81 -14.34 7.99
C LYS A 37 -7.77 -13.28 8.48
N LYS A 38 -7.58 -12.00 8.16
CA LYS A 38 -8.51 -10.90 8.48
C LYS A 38 -8.29 -9.71 7.54
N PRO A 39 -8.77 -9.77 6.28
CA PRO A 39 -8.65 -8.60 5.41
C PRO A 39 -9.43 -7.41 5.98
N SER A 40 -8.94 -6.20 5.74
CA SER A 40 -9.64 -4.98 6.08
C SER A 40 -11.02 -4.93 5.38
N PHE A 41 -12.00 -4.33 6.04
CA PHE A 41 -13.32 -4.13 5.43
C PHE A 41 -13.20 -3.17 4.24
N ARG A 42 -13.54 -3.66 3.04
CA ARG A 42 -13.37 -2.92 1.78
C ARG A 42 -14.72 -2.61 1.13
N ILE A 43 -14.93 -1.33 0.82
CA ILE A 43 -16.07 -0.86 0.03
C ILE A 43 -15.53 -0.26 -1.26
N HIS A 44 -15.82 -0.90 -2.38
CA HIS A 44 -15.40 -0.44 -3.70
C HIS A 44 -16.61 0.10 -4.48
N LEU A 45 -16.86 1.41 -4.37
CA LEU A 45 -17.94 2.09 -5.09
C LEU A 45 -17.55 2.52 -6.52
N ILE A 46 -16.26 2.54 -6.80
CA ILE A 46 -15.73 2.87 -8.13
C ILE A 46 -14.96 1.69 -8.69
N SER A 47 -14.86 1.57 -10.01
CA SER A 47 -14.04 0.55 -10.65
C SER A 47 -12.54 0.81 -10.39
N ARG A 48 -11.70 -0.20 -10.64
CA ARG A 48 -10.24 -0.04 -10.56
C ARG A 48 -9.74 1.00 -11.55
N ASP A 49 -10.28 1.01 -12.77
CA ASP A 49 -9.88 1.95 -13.82
C ASP A 49 -10.18 3.39 -13.42
N VAL A 50 -11.36 3.65 -12.85
CA VAL A 50 -11.70 4.98 -12.31
C VAL A 50 -10.77 5.35 -11.16
N SER A 51 -10.44 4.43 -10.27
CA SER A 51 -9.48 4.67 -9.17
C SER A 51 -8.09 5.01 -9.71
N ASN A 52 -7.61 4.27 -10.73
CA ASN A 52 -6.33 4.54 -11.38
C ASN A 52 -6.33 5.91 -12.06
N LEU A 53 -7.39 6.26 -12.78
CA LEU A 53 -7.52 7.58 -13.40
C LEU A 53 -7.46 8.71 -12.37
N LEU A 54 -8.18 8.58 -11.26
CA LEU A 54 -8.13 9.57 -10.16
C LEU A 54 -6.73 9.65 -9.55
N GLY A 55 -6.05 8.51 -9.40
CA GLY A 55 -4.66 8.45 -8.96
C GLY A 55 -3.72 9.22 -9.88
N VAL A 56 -3.85 9.04 -11.19
CA VAL A 56 -3.05 9.76 -12.20
C VAL A 56 -3.34 11.25 -12.17
N LEU A 57 -4.61 11.65 -12.14
CA LEU A 57 -4.98 13.08 -12.14
C LEU A 57 -4.45 13.81 -10.91
N SER A 58 -4.63 13.23 -9.71
CA SER A 58 -4.12 13.83 -8.47
C SER A 58 -2.60 13.88 -8.42
N TYR A 59 -1.93 12.90 -9.03
CA TYR A 59 -0.48 12.88 -9.15
C TYR A 59 0.02 14.00 -10.08
N GLN A 60 -0.58 14.15 -11.24
CA GLN A 60 -0.22 15.20 -12.20
C GLN A 60 -0.43 16.60 -11.63
N GLU A 61 -1.53 16.81 -10.89
CA GLU A 61 -1.79 18.07 -10.20
C GLU A 61 -0.68 18.39 -9.17
N GLU A 62 -0.27 17.39 -8.36
CA GLU A 62 0.79 17.57 -7.38
C GLU A 62 2.15 17.83 -8.06
N LEU A 63 2.49 17.10 -9.13
CA LEU A 63 3.70 17.33 -9.90
C LEU A 63 3.76 18.76 -10.45
N ALA A 64 2.67 19.24 -11.07
CA ALA A 64 2.61 20.60 -11.61
C ALA A 64 2.85 21.68 -10.53
N GLN A 65 2.31 21.48 -9.32
CA GLN A 65 2.54 22.39 -8.20
C GLN A 65 4.01 22.42 -7.75
N HIS A 66 4.72 21.29 -7.82
CA HIS A 66 6.11 21.15 -7.41
C HIS A 66 7.09 21.54 -8.52
N GLU A 67 6.76 21.30 -9.78
CA GLU A 67 7.49 21.84 -10.92
C GLU A 67 7.51 23.38 -10.91
N ALA A 68 6.36 24.01 -10.63
CA ALA A 68 6.26 25.47 -10.51
C ALA A 68 7.14 26.03 -9.38
N LYS A 69 7.49 25.23 -8.37
CA LYS A 69 8.39 25.59 -7.26
C LYS A 69 9.85 25.18 -7.49
N ASN A 70 10.16 24.52 -8.61
CA ASN A 70 11.48 23.96 -8.94
C ASN A 70 12.04 23.02 -7.85
N ASN A 71 11.19 22.22 -7.22
CA ASN A 71 11.59 21.28 -6.16
C ASN A 71 11.28 19.82 -6.49
N LEU A 72 11.12 19.49 -7.77
CA LEU A 72 10.90 18.14 -8.26
C LEU A 72 12.18 17.60 -8.92
N ASN A 73 12.62 16.40 -8.52
CA ASN A 73 13.79 15.68 -9.10
C ASN A 73 15.07 16.52 -9.18
N THR A 74 15.32 17.32 -8.13
CA THR A 74 16.43 18.30 -8.14
C THR A 74 17.82 17.68 -8.09
N GLU A 75 17.93 16.41 -7.63
CA GLU A 75 19.20 15.68 -7.52
C GLU A 75 19.13 14.32 -8.21
N GLU A 76 19.92 14.15 -9.26
CA GLU A 76 19.96 12.94 -10.08
C GLU A 76 20.30 11.68 -9.26
N GLN A 77 21.30 11.75 -8.38
CA GLN A 77 21.71 10.61 -7.56
C GLN A 77 20.60 10.13 -6.61
N THR A 78 19.84 11.07 -6.04
CA THR A 78 18.72 10.78 -5.16
C THR A 78 17.56 10.13 -5.93
N LEU A 79 17.26 10.64 -7.11
CA LEU A 79 16.26 10.06 -8.01
C LEU A 79 16.66 8.64 -8.45
N ASP A 80 17.89 8.44 -8.91
CA ASP A 80 18.42 7.14 -9.35
C ASP A 80 18.38 6.10 -8.22
N ARG A 81 18.68 6.51 -6.98
CA ARG A 81 18.58 5.65 -5.82
C ARG A 81 17.13 5.18 -5.61
N GLY A 82 16.18 6.11 -5.65
CA GLY A 82 14.75 5.82 -5.52
C GLY A 82 14.27 4.86 -6.62
N LEU A 83 14.63 5.13 -7.88
CA LEU A 83 14.27 4.31 -9.03
C LEU A 83 14.81 2.89 -8.91
N ARG A 84 16.12 2.71 -8.62
CA ARG A 84 16.73 1.37 -8.47
C ARG A 84 16.04 0.52 -7.39
N ILE A 85 15.64 1.13 -6.28
CA ILE A 85 14.95 0.42 -5.21
C ILE A 85 13.52 0.08 -5.65
N ALA A 86 12.80 1.05 -6.22
CA ALA A 86 11.42 0.87 -6.66
C ALA A 86 11.31 -0.18 -7.75
N ASP A 87 12.18 -0.19 -8.76
CA ASP A 87 12.15 -1.16 -9.87
C ASP A 87 12.22 -2.59 -9.36
N ARG A 88 13.13 -2.88 -8.41
CA ARG A 88 13.24 -4.20 -7.80
C ARG A 88 11.98 -4.64 -7.05
N LEU A 89 11.28 -3.70 -6.42
CA LEU A 89 10.02 -3.96 -5.72
C LEU A 89 8.86 -4.15 -6.70
N ILE A 90 8.82 -3.36 -7.78
CA ILE A 90 7.80 -3.42 -8.84
C ILE A 90 7.90 -4.75 -9.59
N GLU A 91 9.09 -5.28 -9.85
CA GLU A 91 9.26 -6.63 -10.42
C GLU A 91 8.57 -7.70 -9.57
N GLN A 92 8.64 -7.60 -8.23
CA GLN A 92 7.95 -8.52 -7.34
C GLN A 92 6.43 -8.26 -7.30
N ALA A 93 6.01 -6.99 -7.43
CA ALA A 93 4.61 -6.65 -7.57
C ALA A 93 3.98 -7.28 -8.82
N PHE A 94 4.70 -7.37 -9.94
CA PHE A 94 4.23 -8.05 -11.15
C PHE A 94 4.00 -9.55 -10.97
N VAL A 95 4.77 -10.18 -10.08
CA VAL A 95 4.62 -11.61 -9.75
C VAL A 95 3.42 -11.83 -8.85
N LEU A 96 3.31 -11.05 -7.76
CA LEU A 96 2.26 -11.23 -6.75
C LEU A 96 0.90 -10.69 -7.18
N TYR A 97 0.90 -9.61 -7.95
CA TYR A 97 -0.30 -8.89 -8.41
C TYR A 97 -0.22 -8.64 -9.92
N PRO A 98 -0.46 -9.65 -10.78
CA PRO A 98 -0.26 -9.55 -12.24
C PRO A 98 -1.02 -8.43 -12.92
N PHE A 99 -2.14 -7.96 -12.36
CA PHE A 99 -2.88 -6.81 -12.89
C PHE A 99 -2.07 -5.51 -12.86
N SER A 100 -1.09 -5.40 -11.97
CA SER A 100 -0.24 -4.21 -11.85
C SER A 100 0.75 -4.04 -13.02
N LYS A 101 0.89 -5.06 -13.88
CA LYS A 101 1.65 -4.97 -15.15
C LYS A 101 1.04 -3.99 -16.14
N SER A 102 -0.25 -3.72 -16.04
CA SER A 102 -0.94 -2.73 -16.87
C SER A 102 -0.78 -1.30 -16.36
N TRP A 103 -0.18 -1.10 -15.19
CA TRP A 103 0.05 0.21 -14.64
C TRP A 103 1.30 0.85 -15.25
N GLU A 104 1.20 2.16 -15.48
CA GLU A 104 2.36 2.97 -15.85
C GLU A 104 3.06 3.46 -14.57
N TRP A 105 4.01 2.67 -14.10
CA TRP A 105 4.76 2.98 -12.87
C TRP A 105 5.67 4.20 -13.07
N ASN A 106 5.59 5.14 -12.14
CA ASN A 106 6.43 6.34 -12.11
C ASN A 106 6.84 6.65 -10.67
N LEU A 107 8.08 7.08 -10.49
CA LEU A 107 8.56 7.62 -9.23
C LEU A 107 9.16 9.00 -9.49
N ASN A 108 8.74 9.99 -8.69
CA ASN A 108 9.38 11.30 -8.62
C ASN A 108 9.83 11.59 -7.19
N VAL A 109 10.90 12.35 -7.09
CA VAL A 109 11.47 12.79 -5.81
C VAL A 109 11.14 14.24 -5.58
N LEU A 110 10.53 14.53 -4.44
CA LEU A 110 10.23 15.87 -4.00
C LEU A 110 11.34 16.36 -3.07
N ALA A 111 12.02 17.47 -3.43
CA ALA A 111 12.99 18.11 -2.55
C ALA A 111 12.28 18.66 -1.31
N SER A 112 12.34 17.91 -0.22
CA SER A 112 11.66 18.21 1.04
C SER A 112 12.43 17.60 2.21
N ASN A 113 12.44 18.31 3.33
CA ASN A 113 13.01 17.84 4.58
C ASN A 113 12.02 17.02 5.44
N GLU A 114 10.82 16.74 4.95
CA GLU A 114 9.82 15.94 5.64
C GLU A 114 10.00 14.46 5.31
N PHE A 115 9.78 13.59 6.29
CA PHE A 115 9.68 12.17 6.05
C PHE A 115 8.30 11.88 5.46
N ASN A 116 8.23 11.67 4.15
CA ASN A 116 6.97 11.34 3.47
C ASN A 116 7.22 10.57 2.19
N ALA A 117 6.31 9.63 1.91
CA ALA A 117 6.23 8.89 0.66
C ALA A 117 4.76 8.60 0.36
N SER A 118 4.42 8.32 -0.88
CA SER A 118 3.09 7.88 -1.28
C SER A 118 3.13 7.11 -2.60
N CYS A 119 2.22 6.13 -2.74
CA CYS A 119 1.95 5.48 -4.02
C CYS A 119 0.44 5.48 -4.27
N ARG A 120 0.02 6.19 -5.32
CA ARG A 120 -1.38 6.23 -5.73
C ARG A 120 -1.72 5.05 -6.62
N ALA A 121 -3.02 4.78 -6.74
CA ALA A 121 -3.55 3.81 -7.70
C ALA A 121 -2.99 4.09 -9.11
N GLY A 122 -2.65 3.02 -9.84
CA GLY A 122 -1.98 3.13 -11.13
C GLY A 122 -0.45 3.27 -11.03
N GLY A 123 0.16 3.08 -9.85
CA GLY A 123 1.61 3.02 -9.66
C GLY A 123 2.32 4.38 -9.67
N LYS A 124 1.64 5.45 -9.23
CA LYS A 124 2.18 6.82 -9.23
C LYS A 124 2.78 7.17 -7.88
N MET A 125 4.13 7.22 -7.78
CA MET A 125 4.88 7.39 -6.54
C MET A 125 5.50 8.78 -6.44
N ILE A 126 5.43 9.34 -5.24
CA ILE A 126 6.23 10.50 -4.81
C ILE A 126 6.95 10.12 -3.53
N VAL A 127 8.26 10.35 -3.48
CA VAL A 127 9.10 10.11 -2.31
C VAL A 127 9.85 11.41 -1.99
N ASN A 128 9.81 11.84 -0.74
CA ASN A 128 10.55 13.03 -0.33
C ASN A 128 12.05 12.71 -0.24
N SER A 129 12.89 13.66 -0.68
CA SER A 129 14.35 13.54 -0.70
C SER A 129 14.94 13.19 0.67
N TYR A 130 14.29 13.64 1.76
CA TYR A 130 14.69 13.28 3.14
C TYR A 130 14.87 11.78 3.38
N ILE A 131 14.06 10.93 2.73
CA ILE A 131 14.15 9.46 2.84
C ILE A 131 15.32 8.90 2.04
N LEU A 132 15.63 9.52 0.91
CA LEU A 132 16.59 9.02 -0.08
C LEU A 132 17.98 9.64 0.04
N GLU A 133 18.10 10.83 0.62
CA GLU A 133 19.35 11.58 0.70
C GLU A 133 20.35 10.96 1.69
N GLY A 134 21.62 10.94 1.28
CA GLY A 134 22.76 10.62 2.13
C GLY A 134 22.69 9.20 2.71
N ASN A 135 23.33 9.04 3.87
CA ASN A 135 23.40 7.76 4.60
C ASN A 135 22.43 7.72 5.81
N ARG A 136 21.36 8.52 5.78
CA ARG A 136 20.42 8.60 6.90
C ARG A 136 19.66 7.28 7.07
N PHE A 137 19.18 6.74 5.95
CA PHE A 137 18.53 5.44 5.88
C PHE A 137 19.26 4.58 4.86
N ASP A 138 19.48 3.30 5.16
CA ASP A 138 20.05 2.37 4.21
C ASP A 138 19.02 1.91 3.16
N ASP A 139 19.47 1.22 2.11
CA ASP A 139 18.58 0.78 1.03
C ASP A 139 17.53 -0.25 1.51
N HIS A 140 17.77 -0.97 2.60
CA HIS A 140 16.80 -1.90 3.19
C HIS A 140 15.66 -1.14 3.87
N GLN A 141 16.00 -0.07 4.59
CA GLN A 141 15.03 0.81 5.25
C GLN A 141 14.18 1.57 4.22
N VAL A 142 14.81 2.12 3.20
CA VAL A 142 14.12 2.79 2.08
C VAL A 142 13.21 1.81 1.33
N ALA A 143 13.68 0.58 1.09
CA ALA A 143 12.89 -0.44 0.41
C ALA A 143 11.63 -0.83 1.19
N LEU A 144 11.67 -0.83 2.53
CA LEU A 144 10.45 -1.06 3.31
C LEU A 144 9.45 0.08 3.15
N VAL A 145 9.89 1.34 3.21
CA VAL A 145 9.00 2.50 3.02
C VAL A 145 8.34 2.47 1.65
N ILE A 146 9.14 2.34 0.58
CA ILE A 146 8.60 2.29 -0.78
C ILE A 146 7.71 1.05 -0.97
N GLY A 147 8.11 -0.10 -0.44
CA GLY A 147 7.34 -1.33 -0.49
C GLY A 147 5.98 -1.24 0.22
N HIS A 148 5.94 -0.55 1.35
CA HIS A 148 4.71 -0.24 2.10
C HIS A 148 3.76 0.63 1.28
N GLU A 149 4.26 1.67 0.62
CA GLU A 149 3.45 2.54 -0.25
C GLU A 149 2.93 1.78 -1.49
N ILE A 150 3.79 0.97 -2.12
CA ILE A 150 3.38 0.07 -3.22
C ILE A 150 2.27 -0.89 -2.75
N ALA A 151 2.40 -1.44 -1.54
CA ALA A 151 1.40 -2.33 -0.96
C ALA A 151 0.04 -1.66 -0.78
N HIS A 152 -0.02 -0.41 -0.32
CA HIS A 152 -1.27 0.34 -0.24
C HIS A 152 -1.97 0.46 -1.59
N ALA A 153 -1.22 0.70 -2.67
CA ALA A 153 -1.76 0.79 -4.02
C ALA A 153 -2.25 -0.57 -4.53
N LEU A 154 -1.46 -1.64 -4.38
CA LEU A 154 -1.80 -3.00 -4.80
C LEU A 154 -3.01 -3.57 -4.06
N LEU A 155 -3.14 -3.30 -2.77
CA LEU A 155 -4.26 -3.71 -1.92
C LEU A 155 -5.48 -2.80 -2.07
N GLU A 156 -5.38 -1.76 -2.92
CA GLU A 156 -6.48 -0.82 -3.21
C GLU A 156 -7.04 -0.10 -1.96
N HIS A 157 -6.21 0.13 -0.93
CA HIS A 157 -6.63 0.80 0.30
C HIS A 157 -7.20 2.19 0.04
N GLY A 158 -6.58 2.96 -0.86
CA GLY A 158 -7.10 4.28 -1.30
C GLY A 158 -8.49 4.16 -1.91
N ARG A 159 -8.72 3.20 -2.82
CA ARG A 159 -10.02 2.95 -3.45
C ARG A 159 -11.09 2.60 -2.42
N SER A 160 -10.76 1.75 -1.46
CA SER A 160 -11.66 1.39 -0.36
C SER A 160 -11.95 2.58 0.57
N ARG A 161 -10.95 3.41 0.85
CA ARG A 161 -11.11 4.65 1.66
C ARG A 161 -12.05 5.62 0.99
N TYR A 162 -11.93 5.85 -0.33
CA TYR A 162 -12.90 6.65 -1.10
C TYR A 162 -14.31 6.08 -1.00
N GLY A 163 -14.48 4.76 -1.11
CA GLY A 163 -15.78 4.10 -0.97
C GLY A 163 -16.40 4.34 0.40
N ARG A 164 -15.63 4.13 1.47
CA ARG A 164 -16.09 4.36 2.85
C ARG A 164 -16.48 5.82 3.09
N TYR A 165 -15.64 6.75 2.61
CA TYR A 165 -15.92 8.19 2.73
C TYR A 165 -17.21 8.57 2.00
N ALA A 166 -17.43 8.09 0.78
CA ALA A 166 -18.64 8.37 0.01
C ALA A 166 -19.91 7.84 0.69
N VAL A 167 -19.85 6.64 1.27
CA VAL A 167 -20.96 6.08 2.07
C VAL A 167 -21.21 6.94 3.31
N ALA A 168 -20.14 7.32 4.01
CA ALA A 168 -20.23 8.09 5.24
C ALA A 168 -20.80 9.48 5.00
N VAL A 169 -20.31 10.20 4.00
CA VAL A 169 -20.79 11.54 3.61
C VAL A 169 -22.20 11.46 3.05
N GLY A 170 -22.49 10.51 2.16
CA GLY A 170 -23.83 10.29 1.60
C GLY A 170 -24.84 9.91 2.68
N GLY A 171 -24.49 8.99 3.56
CA GLY A 171 -25.33 8.62 4.72
C GLY A 171 -25.52 9.77 5.69
N GLY A 172 -24.46 10.53 6.00
CA GLY A 172 -24.52 11.73 6.84
C GLY A 172 -25.40 12.84 6.25
N PHE A 173 -25.33 13.03 4.93
CA PHE A 173 -26.18 13.98 4.22
C PHE A 173 -27.67 13.58 4.33
N VAL A 174 -28.01 12.31 4.06
CA VAL A 174 -29.38 11.81 4.18
C VAL A 174 -29.91 11.97 5.61
N LEU A 175 -29.12 11.57 6.63
CA LEU A 175 -29.48 11.75 8.03
C LEU A 175 -29.68 13.22 8.39
N SER A 176 -28.78 14.12 7.94
CA SER A 176 -28.87 15.55 8.22
C SER A 176 -30.13 16.18 7.64
N GLN A 177 -30.56 15.74 6.46
CA GLN A 177 -31.81 16.18 5.84
C GLN A 177 -33.02 15.63 6.57
N SER A 178 -33.02 14.34 6.93
CA SER A 178 -34.11 13.69 7.63
C SER A 178 -34.38 14.29 9.03
N PHE A 179 -33.31 14.68 9.73
CA PHE A 179 -33.40 15.23 11.09
C PHE A 179 -33.22 16.75 11.16
N LYS A 180 -33.14 17.46 10.01
CA LYS A 180 -32.92 18.92 9.96
C LYS A 180 -31.72 19.36 10.84
N MET A 181 -30.65 18.62 10.81
CA MET A 181 -29.47 18.87 11.63
C MET A 181 -28.70 20.11 11.13
N GLY A 182 -28.31 20.99 12.05
CA GLY A 182 -27.46 22.15 11.74
C GLY A 182 -26.01 21.78 11.39
N LEU A 183 -25.23 22.74 10.83
CA LEU A 183 -23.84 22.55 10.40
C LEU A 183 -22.92 21.96 11.49
N MET A 184 -23.03 22.44 12.73
CA MET A 184 -22.23 21.92 13.88
C MET A 184 -22.43 20.42 14.13
N ARG A 185 -23.63 19.89 13.90
CA ARG A 185 -23.88 18.44 14.04
C ARG A 185 -23.34 17.63 12.86
N ARG A 186 -23.16 18.25 11.69
CA ARG A 186 -22.52 17.60 10.53
C ARG A 186 -21.04 17.36 10.79
N ASP A 187 -20.34 18.33 11.39
CA ASP A 187 -18.94 18.19 11.77
C ASP A 187 -18.75 17.09 12.83
N SER A 188 -19.65 17.01 13.82
CA SER A 188 -19.63 15.95 14.83
C SER A 188 -19.89 14.56 14.23
N LEU A 189 -20.75 14.45 13.20
CA LEU A 189 -20.97 13.22 12.45
C LEU A 189 -19.71 12.82 11.67
N HIS A 190 -19.04 13.79 11.05
CA HIS A 190 -17.78 13.55 10.30
C HIS A 190 -16.68 13.02 11.23
N SER A 191 -16.47 13.65 12.38
CA SER A 191 -15.51 13.19 13.40
C SER A 191 -15.87 11.81 13.97
N GLY A 192 -17.14 11.52 14.15
CA GLY A 192 -17.61 10.20 14.59
C GLY A 192 -17.33 9.10 13.56
N ILE A 193 -17.49 9.40 12.26
CA ILE A 193 -17.20 8.48 11.15
C ILE A 193 -15.70 8.22 11.06
N GLU A 194 -14.86 9.23 11.22
CA GLU A 194 -13.40 9.07 11.26
C GLU A 194 -12.99 8.16 12.42
N SER A 195 -13.51 8.39 13.62
CA SER A 195 -13.21 7.54 14.79
C SER A 195 -13.61 6.07 14.58
N LEU A 196 -14.73 5.81 13.93
CA LEU A 196 -15.15 4.45 13.56
C LEU A 196 -14.28 3.80 12.48
N SER A 197 -13.53 4.61 11.72
CA SER A 197 -12.61 4.14 10.68
C SER A 197 -11.23 3.73 11.21
N LEU A 198 -10.86 4.14 12.41
CA LEU A 198 -9.51 3.89 12.98
C LEU A 198 -9.12 2.40 13.03
N PRO A 199 -9.99 1.46 13.46
CA PRO A 199 -9.63 0.04 13.46
C PRO A 199 -9.36 -0.49 12.06
N ILE A 200 -10.06 0.02 11.04
CA ILE A 200 -9.90 -0.36 9.64
C ILE A 200 -8.57 0.18 9.12
N HIS A 201 -8.22 1.44 9.43
CA HIS A 201 -6.93 2.02 9.07
C HIS A 201 -5.77 1.22 9.66
N ARG A 202 -5.82 0.86 10.95
CA ARG A 202 -4.78 0.02 11.57
C ARG A 202 -4.62 -1.33 10.88
N GLN A 203 -5.71 -1.93 10.43
CA GLN A 203 -5.66 -3.17 9.69
C GLN A 203 -5.05 -2.98 8.30
N GLU A 204 -5.40 -1.89 7.59
CA GLU A 204 -4.79 -1.51 6.30
C GLU A 204 -3.28 -1.29 6.43
N GLU A 205 -2.82 -0.67 7.53
CA GLU A 205 -1.39 -0.50 7.81
C GLU A 205 -0.67 -1.84 8.00
N ARG A 206 -1.25 -2.76 8.77
CA ARG A 206 -0.69 -4.11 8.97
C ARG A 206 -0.63 -4.92 7.67
N GLU A 207 -1.65 -4.81 6.82
CA GLU A 207 -1.66 -5.43 5.50
C GLU A 207 -0.56 -4.86 4.61
N ALA A 208 -0.37 -3.54 4.63
CA ALA A 208 0.67 -2.85 3.87
C ALA A 208 2.08 -3.21 4.39
N ASP A 209 2.27 -3.30 5.70
CA ASP A 209 3.51 -3.74 6.32
C ASP A 209 3.89 -5.17 5.87
N LEU A 210 2.94 -6.12 5.91
CA LEU A 210 3.19 -7.50 5.52
C LEU A 210 3.52 -7.62 4.03
N LEU A 211 2.75 -6.96 3.16
CA LEU A 211 3.02 -6.99 1.73
C LEU A 211 4.33 -6.24 1.40
N GLY A 212 4.61 -5.13 2.06
CA GLY A 212 5.86 -4.40 1.93
C GLY A 212 7.07 -5.25 2.30
N LEU A 213 7.00 -5.98 3.42
CA LEU A 213 8.02 -6.95 3.83
C LEU A 213 8.19 -8.08 2.81
N ALA A 214 7.09 -8.61 2.26
CA ALA A 214 7.15 -9.66 1.25
C ALA A 214 7.83 -9.15 -0.04
N LEU A 215 7.42 -7.98 -0.54
CA LEU A 215 8.00 -7.35 -1.73
C LEU A 215 9.50 -7.13 -1.55
N MET A 216 9.93 -6.49 -0.45
CA MET A 216 11.34 -6.20 -0.21
C MET A 216 12.18 -7.47 -0.02
N THR A 217 11.65 -8.48 0.67
CA THR A 217 12.36 -9.75 0.89
C THR A 217 12.58 -10.50 -0.44
N LYS A 218 11.53 -10.58 -1.27
CA LYS A 218 11.61 -11.18 -2.62
C LYS A 218 12.54 -10.39 -3.54
N ALA A 219 12.55 -9.06 -3.42
CA ALA A 219 13.49 -8.17 -4.10
C ALA A 219 14.94 -8.26 -3.58
N GLY A 220 15.22 -9.10 -2.59
CA GLY A 220 16.57 -9.35 -2.07
C GLY A 220 17.03 -8.40 -0.97
N PHE A 221 16.16 -7.52 -0.48
CA PHE A 221 16.46 -6.69 0.69
C PHE A 221 16.32 -7.48 2.00
N ASP A 222 16.93 -6.96 3.07
CA ASP A 222 16.87 -7.56 4.41
C ASP A 222 15.66 -6.99 5.17
N PRO A 223 14.65 -7.82 5.50
CA PRO A 223 13.44 -7.34 6.14
C PRO A 223 13.67 -6.86 7.59
N VAL A 224 14.65 -7.44 8.30
CA VAL A 224 14.95 -7.03 9.69
C VAL A 224 15.59 -5.64 9.71
N LYS A 225 16.56 -5.40 8.80
CA LYS A 225 17.12 -4.07 8.63
C LYS A 225 16.07 -3.07 8.16
N GLY A 226 15.21 -3.45 7.23
CA GLY A 226 14.12 -2.59 6.78
C GLY A 226 13.22 -2.17 7.93
N ALA A 227 12.77 -3.11 8.75
CA ALA A 227 11.87 -2.86 9.87
C ALA A 227 12.46 -1.91 10.94
N SER A 228 13.79 -1.83 11.04
CA SER A 228 14.45 -0.93 12.00
C SER A 228 14.19 0.56 11.71
N ILE A 229 13.69 0.93 10.53
CA ILE A 229 13.39 2.34 10.22
C ILE A 229 12.37 2.92 11.20
N TRP A 230 11.35 2.14 11.54
CA TRP A 230 10.31 2.59 12.48
C TRP A 230 10.82 2.74 13.91
N GLN A 231 11.80 1.93 14.33
CA GLN A 231 12.48 2.13 15.61
C GLN A 231 13.28 3.41 15.57
N THR A 232 14.04 3.67 14.50
CA THR A 232 14.82 4.90 14.33
C THR A 232 13.91 6.15 14.35
N THR A 233 12.68 6.06 13.86
CA THR A 233 11.74 7.17 13.84
C THR A 233 10.98 7.33 15.16
N SER A 234 10.70 6.25 15.91
CA SER A 234 9.99 6.28 17.19
C SER A 234 10.85 6.78 18.36
N ASP A 235 12.18 6.61 18.30
CA ASP A 235 13.12 7.09 19.32
C ASP A 235 13.36 8.61 19.25
N VAL A 236 12.65 9.31 18.39
CA VAL A 236 12.77 10.75 18.22
C VAL A 236 12.02 11.48 19.33
N PRO A 237 12.69 12.36 20.11
CA PRO A 237 12.03 13.12 21.17
C PRO A 237 10.90 13.99 20.62
N ALA A 238 9.74 13.97 21.27
CA ALA A 238 8.61 14.83 20.93
C ALA A 238 9.02 16.30 20.93
N GLY A 239 8.56 17.07 19.93
CA GLY A 239 8.91 18.50 19.76
C GLY A 239 10.30 18.75 19.16
N SER A 240 11.04 17.70 18.77
CA SER A 240 12.29 17.86 18.03
C SER A 240 12.01 18.25 16.56
N LYS A 241 13.01 18.82 15.87
CA LYS A 241 12.90 19.09 14.42
C LYS A 241 12.61 17.83 13.60
N ILE A 242 12.96 16.67 14.12
CA ILE A 242 12.72 15.38 13.46
C ILE A 242 11.29 14.92 13.70
N SER A 243 10.71 15.09 14.91
CA SER A 243 9.31 14.74 15.17
C SER A 243 8.36 15.54 14.26
N THR A 244 8.60 16.84 14.09
CA THR A 244 7.82 17.67 13.16
C THR A 244 7.92 17.17 11.70
N ARG A 245 9.04 16.58 11.32
CA ARG A 245 9.22 16.00 9.97
C ARG A 245 8.43 14.70 9.75
N LEU A 246 8.14 13.98 10.83
CA LEU A 246 7.38 12.72 10.82
C LEU A 246 5.87 12.93 10.91
N GLU A 247 5.42 14.07 11.45
CA GLU A 247 3.99 14.34 11.75
C GLU A 247 3.06 14.08 10.55
N LEU A 248 3.45 14.52 9.35
CA LEU A 248 2.64 14.31 8.15
C LEU A 248 2.51 12.82 7.80
N TYR A 249 3.60 12.06 7.91
CA TYR A 249 3.59 10.64 7.62
C TYR A 249 2.79 9.87 8.69
N GLU A 250 3.05 10.15 9.96
CA GLU A 250 2.34 9.51 11.09
C GLU A 250 0.84 9.82 11.10
N SER A 251 0.42 10.99 10.61
CA SER A 251 -1.00 11.32 10.48
C SER A 251 -1.73 10.43 9.47
N ARG A 252 -1.00 9.91 8.46
CA ARG A 252 -1.52 9.02 7.43
C ARG A 252 -1.30 7.56 7.76
N HIS A 253 -0.20 7.25 8.45
CA HIS A 253 0.29 5.91 8.78
C HIS A 253 0.53 5.80 10.29
N PRO A 254 -0.54 5.78 11.13
CA PRO A 254 -0.39 5.78 12.57
C PRO A 254 0.50 4.65 13.06
N THR A 255 1.54 5.02 13.82
CA THR A 255 2.51 4.10 14.39
C THR A 255 2.28 4.02 15.90
N ASP A 256 1.90 2.85 16.40
CA ASP A 256 1.82 2.54 17.81
C ASP A 256 2.73 1.36 18.16
N GLN A 257 2.97 1.12 19.45
CA GLN A 257 3.85 0.04 19.90
C GLN A 257 3.39 -1.33 19.40
N GLU A 258 2.08 -1.57 19.33
CA GLU A 258 1.52 -2.83 18.82
C GLU A 258 1.90 -3.07 17.35
N ARG A 259 1.88 -2.01 16.51
CA ARG A 259 2.32 -2.08 15.10
C ARG A 259 3.82 -2.34 15.00
N LEU A 260 4.64 -1.68 15.83
CA LEU A 260 6.10 -1.89 15.86
C LEU A 260 6.46 -3.33 16.21
N ASP A 261 5.85 -3.87 17.26
CA ASP A 261 6.06 -5.25 17.72
C ASP A 261 5.62 -6.26 16.64
N PHE A 262 4.47 -6.01 16.02
CA PHE A 262 3.97 -6.81 14.92
C PHE A 262 4.92 -6.84 13.73
N LEU A 263 5.39 -5.68 13.29
CA LEU A 263 6.30 -5.54 12.14
C LEU A 263 7.65 -6.21 12.41
N SER A 264 8.21 -6.01 13.60
CA SER A 264 9.48 -6.64 14.01
C SER A 264 9.38 -8.17 14.00
N LYS A 265 8.28 -8.72 14.52
CA LYS A 265 8.01 -10.16 14.50
C LYS A 265 7.84 -10.68 13.08
N ALA A 266 7.07 -10.00 12.26
CA ALA A 266 6.87 -10.36 10.86
C ALA A 266 8.20 -10.33 10.07
N ALA A 267 9.00 -9.27 10.23
CA ALA A 267 10.31 -9.16 9.59
C ALA A 267 11.25 -10.33 9.94
N SER A 268 11.27 -10.73 11.23
CA SER A 268 12.03 -11.88 11.67
C SER A 268 11.57 -13.20 11.02
N GLN A 269 10.27 -13.39 10.85
CA GLN A 269 9.69 -14.55 10.18
C GLN A 269 10.08 -14.59 8.69
N PHE A 270 10.00 -13.46 7.98
CA PHE A 270 10.45 -13.35 6.59
C PHE A 270 11.95 -13.62 6.42
N ALA A 271 12.79 -13.17 7.36
CA ALA A 271 14.22 -13.45 7.34
C ALA A 271 14.53 -14.94 7.51
N GLN A 272 13.82 -15.63 8.42
CA GLN A 272 13.98 -17.07 8.65
C GLN A 272 13.54 -17.90 7.43
N SER A 273 12.43 -17.58 6.79
CA SER A 273 11.95 -18.30 5.60
C SER A 273 12.94 -18.23 4.44
N LYS A 274 13.65 -17.09 4.27
CA LYS A 274 14.70 -16.93 3.25
C LYS A 274 15.94 -17.81 3.49
N MET A 275 16.23 -18.18 4.75
CA MET A 275 17.38 -19.04 5.09
C MET A 275 17.12 -20.53 4.81
N ILE A 276 15.87 -20.97 4.85
CA ILE A 276 15.49 -22.37 4.65
C ILE A 276 15.54 -22.77 3.16
N HIS A 277 15.51 -21.80 2.25
CA HIS A 277 15.44 -22.02 0.80
C HIS A 277 16.73 -21.63 0.05
N LYS A 278 17.87 -21.43 0.76
CA LYS A 278 19.23 -21.36 0.19
C LYS A 278 19.92 -22.73 0.34
#